data_d69ceed5330b5deaef173905fba0f9ce
#
_entry.id   d69ceed5330b5deaef173905fba0f9ce
#
_cell.length_a   1.000
_cell.length_b   1.000
_cell.length_c   1.000
_cell.angle_alpha   90.00
_cell.angle_beta   90.00
_cell.angle_gamma   90.00
#
_symmetry.space_group_name_H-M   'P 1'
#
loop_
_entity.id
_entity.type
_entity.pdbx_description
1 polymer ?
#
loop_
_entity_poly.entity_id
_entity_poly.type
_entity_poly.pdbx_seq_one_letter_code
_entity_poly.pdbx_strand_id
1 'polypeptide(L)'
;YPCNMGYTYGNRKLGCHAHPSPLDFTHSIMMSCNAYYCYVFRALLEKNGSKSTSEAFDKWREMVMSFGFGKKLGSDFPAELGGNVPTSKLYDKVYGKGRWNTHSIISLSIGQGEMGTTPLHLANLAATIANRGYYYIPHLVKDSKDTTIDLRFKQKNYTLVDTVHFKKVIEGMYLAVN
;
A
#
# COMPACT_ATOMS: atom_id res chain seq x y z
N TYR A 1 2.87 18.47 -1.35
CA TYR A 1 1.62 18.91 -0.71
C TYR A 1 1.90 19.62 0.62
N PRO A 2 1.05 20.58 1.03
CA PRO A 2 1.15 21.23 2.34
C PRO A 2 0.64 20.30 3.46
N CYS A 3 1.19 20.51 4.67
CA CYS A 3 0.70 19.89 5.90
C CYS A 3 0.56 20.94 6.99
N ASN A 4 -0.63 21.11 7.51
CA ASN A 4 -0.91 21.96 8.67
C ASN A 4 -1.35 21.06 9.84
N MET A 5 -0.38 20.30 10.38
CA MET A 5 -0.62 19.32 11.46
C MET A 5 -1.74 18.31 11.12
N GLY A 6 -1.92 17.99 9.84
CA GLY A 6 -2.91 17.02 9.38
C GLY A 6 -3.65 17.39 8.10
N TYR A 7 -4.56 16.50 7.69
CA TYR A 7 -5.45 16.65 6.55
C TYR A 7 -6.85 16.99 7.03
N THR A 8 -7.38 18.12 6.60
CA THR A 8 -8.73 18.60 6.98
C THR A 8 -9.73 18.40 5.84
N TYR A 9 -10.91 17.87 6.14
CA TYR A 9 -12.02 17.74 5.22
C TYR A 9 -13.35 17.92 5.95
N GLY A 10 -14.16 18.87 5.48
CA GLY A 10 -15.33 19.32 6.24
C GLY A 10 -14.94 19.73 7.67
N ASN A 11 -15.64 19.21 8.65
CA ASN A 11 -15.39 19.43 10.08
C ASN A 11 -14.47 18.36 10.72
N ARG A 12 -13.82 17.52 9.91
CA ARG A 12 -12.96 16.44 10.39
C ARG A 12 -11.51 16.73 10.04
N LYS A 13 -10.61 16.31 10.93
CA LYS A 13 -9.16 16.39 10.72
C LYS A 13 -8.53 15.03 11.00
N LEU A 14 -7.77 14.51 10.03
CA LEU A 14 -6.85 13.40 10.24
C LEU A 14 -5.50 14.00 10.64
N GLY A 15 -5.06 13.74 11.88
CA GLY A 15 -3.87 14.37 12.46
C GLY A 15 -2.55 13.95 11.80
N CYS A 16 -1.57 14.82 11.91
CA CYS A 16 -0.17 14.58 11.57
C CYS A 16 0.72 15.16 12.68
N HIS A 17 1.97 14.75 12.74
CA HIS A 17 2.96 15.34 13.63
C HIS A 17 3.61 16.58 13.02
N ALA A 18 4.39 17.33 13.81
CA ALA A 18 5.10 18.51 13.35
C ALA A 18 6.31 18.13 12.47
N HIS A 19 6.41 18.76 11.32
CA HIS A 19 7.52 18.65 10.37
C HIS A 19 7.51 19.85 9.41
N PRO A 20 8.59 20.11 8.66
CA PRO A 20 8.60 21.14 7.62
C PRO A 20 7.49 20.95 6.58
N SER A 21 6.99 22.05 6.00
CA SER A 21 5.89 22.05 5.02
C SER A 21 6.09 23.22 4.03
N PRO A 22 5.80 23.06 2.72
CA PRO A 22 5.28 21.83 2.07
C PRO A 22 6.34 20.76 1.87
N LEU A 23 5.90 19.52 1.60
CA LEU A 23 6.77 18.39 1.27
C LEU A 23 6.60 17.97 -0.20
N ASP A 24 7.70 17.51 -0.80
CA ASP A 24 7.69 16.68 -2.00
C ASP A 24 7.46 15.21 -1.66
N PHE A 25 7.47 14.32 -2.68
CA PHE A 25 7.21 12.90 -2.48
C PHE A 25 8.28 12.21 -1.62
N THR A 26 9.56 12.46 -1.90
CA THR A 26 10.68 11.83 -1.19
C THR A 26 10.68 12.23 0.30
N HIS A 27 10.56 13.53 0.58
CA HIS A 27 10.50 14.03 1.95
C HIS A 27 9.20 13.65 2.67
N SER A 28 8.10 13.39 1.95
CA SER A 28 6.87 12.87 2.59
C SER A 28 7.04 11.47 3.17
N ILE A 29 7.89 10.63 2.54
CA ILE A 29 8.26 9.30 3.08
C ILE A 29 9.17 9.49 4.29
N MET A 30 10.24 10.29 4.15
CA MET A 30 11.17 10.62 5.22
C MET A 30 10.46 11.09 6.48
N MET A 31 9.52 12.03 6.33
CA MET A 31 8.77 12.63 7.43
C MET A 31 7.50 11.87 7.80
N SER A 32 7.18 10.76 7.15
CA SER A 32 5.94 9.99 7.42
C SER A 32 4.68 10.86 7.49
N CYS A 33 4.49 11.76 6.50
CA CYS A 33 3.47 12.78 6.52
C CYS A 33 2.07 12.24 6.18
N ASN A 34 1.19 12.10 7.17
CA ASN A 34 -0.17 11.63 6.97
C ASN A 34 -0.97 12.51 5.98
N ALA A 35 -0.85 13.84 6.08
CA ALA A 35 -1.57 14.75 5.21
C ALA A 35 -1.18 14.56 3.73
N TYR A 36 0.11 14.36 3.44
CA TYR A 36 0.59 14.11 2.10
C TYR A 36 -0.10 12.89 1.47
N TYR A 37 -0.13 11.78 2.20
CA TYR A 37 -0.76 10.55 1.72
C TYR A 37 -2.27 10.67 1.56
N CYS A 38 -2.95 11.44 2.40
CA CYS A 38 -4.36 11.77 2.20
C CYS A 38 -4.59 12.53 0.88
N TYR A 39 -3.76 13.53 0.57
CA TYR A 39 -3.85 14.26 -0.71
C TYR A 39 -3.56 13.36 -1.91
N VAL A 40 -2.53 12.50 -1.84
CA VAL A 40 -2.20 11.56 -2.92
C VAL A 40 -3.33 10.57 -3.13
N PHE A 41 -3.83 9.95 -2.07
CA PHE A 41 -4.94 8.98 -2.14
C PHE A 41 -6.19 9.61 -2.75
N ARG A 42 -6.52 10.82 -2.31
CA ARG A 42 -7.61 11.58 -2.89
C ARG A 42 -7.40 11.86 -4.37
N ALA A 43 -6.22 12.31 -4.75
CA ALA A 43 -5.91 12.57 -6.16
C ALA A 43 -6.00 11.30 -7.02
N LEU A 44 -5.53 10.15 -6.50
CA LEU A 44 -5.64 8.86 -7.17
C LEU A 44 -7.09 8.42 -7.39
N LEU A 45 -7.98 8.65 -6.42
CA LEU A 45 -9.37 8.23 -6.54
C LEU A 45 -10.27 9.23 -7.31
N GLU A 46 -9.93 10.52 -7.31
CA GLU A 46 -10.77 11.57 -7.90
C GLU A 46 -10.31 12.01 -9.31
N LYS A 47 -9.03 11.81 -9.65
CA LYS A 47 -8.42 12.36 -10.89
C LYS A 47 -7.93 11.29 -11.89
N ASN A 48 -8.25 10.03 -11.69
CA ASN A 48 -7.73 8.93 -12.53
C ASN A 48 -8.60 8.60 -13.76
N GLY A 49 -9.59 9.43 -14.07
CA GLY A 49 -10.50 9.21 -15.21
C GLY A 49 -11.54 8.11 -15.00
N SER A 50 -11.67 7.56 -13.80
CA SER A 50 -12.71 6.57 -13.47
C SER A 50 -14.09 7.20 -13.41
N LYS A 51 -15.11 6.41 -13.76
CA LYS A 51 -16.51 6.86 -13.80
C LYS A 51 -17.15 6.98 -12.41
N SER A 52 -16.56 6.35 -11.40
CA SER A 52 -17.07 6.34 -10.02
C SER A 52 -15.94 6.14 -9.01
N THR A 53 -16.20 6.51 -7.75
CA THR A 53 -15.28 6.22 -6.62
C THR A 53 -15.05 4.72 -6.45
N SER A 54 -16.07 3.88 -6.66
CA SER A 54 -15.92 2.42 -6.57
C SER A 54 -14.95 1.88 -7.61
N GLU A 55 -15.06 2.33 -8.88
CA GLU A 55 -14.14 1.91 -9.94
C GLU A 55 -12.70 2.37 -9.66
N ALA A 56 -12.54 3.64 -9.23
CA ALA A 56 -11.24 4.19 -8.87
C ALA A 56 -10.59 3.43 -7.71
N PHE A 57 -11.40 3.08 -6.72
CA PHE A 57 -10.98 2.31 -5.56
C PHE A 57 -10.58 0.88 -5.94
N ASP A 58 -11.33 0.21 -6.80
CA ASP A 58 -11.00 -1.14 -7.24
C ASP A 58 -9.68 -1.17 -8.04
N LYS A 59 -9.39 -0.16 -8.86
CA LYS A 59 -8.08 0.00 -9.53
C LYS A 59 -6.94 0.21 -8.51
N TRP A 60 -7.14 1.07 -7.51
CA TRP A 60 -6.17 1.25 -6.42
C TRP A 60 -5.97 -0.06 -5.65
N ARG A 61 -7.04 -0.77 -5.34
CA ARG A 61 -7.00 -2.06 -4.66
C ARG A 61 -6.21 -3.10 -5.45
N GLU A 62 -6.42 -3.20 -6.75
CA GLU A 62 -5.68 -4.09 -7.63
C GLU A 62 -4.17 -3.81 -7.59
N MET A 63 -3.79 -2.53 -7.63
CA MET A 63 -2.39 -2.10 -7.50
C MET A 63 -1.80 -2.53 -6.14
N VAL A 64 -2.51 -2.30 -5.03
CA VAL A 64 -2.07 -2.73 -3.68
C VAL A 64 -1.94 -4.25 -3.61
N MET A 65 -2.89 -4.99 -4.16
CA MET A 65 -2.84 -6.46 -4.18
C MET A 65 -1.71 -7.03 -5.04
N SER A 66 -1.22 -6.28 -6.04
CA SER A 66 -0.06 -6.69 -6.84
C SER A 66 1.23 -6.80 -6.02
N PHE A 67 1.31 -6.14 -4.86
CA PHE A 67 2.39 -6.28 -3.88
C PHE A 67 2.22 -7.50 -2.95
N GLY A 68 1.17 -8.30 -3.13
CA GLY A 68 0.88 -9.49 -2.34
C GLY A 68 -0.08 -9.26 -1.16
N PHE A 69 -0.52 -8.02 -0.89
CA PHE A 69 -1.47 -7.74 0.19
C PHE A 69 -2.86 -8.36 -0.07
N GLY A 70 -3.58 -8.67 1.02
CA GLY A 70 -4.96 -9.14 0.97
C GLY A 70 -5.14 -10.59 0.51
N LYS A 71 -4.07 -11.36 0.41
CA LYS A 71 -4.07 -12.79 0.08
C LYS A 71 -2.89 -13.50 0.73
N LYS A 72 -2.95 -14.83 0.87
CA LYS A 72 -1.77 -15.61 1.19
C LYS A 72 -0.76 -15.48 0.04
N LEU A 73 0.51 -15.29 0.37
CA LEU A 73 1.60 -15.23 -0.61
C LEU A 73 1.89 -16.62 -1.20
N GLY A 74 1.50 -17.68 -0.49
CA GLY A 74 1.76 -19.07 -0.86
C GLY A 74 3.09 -19.57 -0.32
N SER A 75 3.54 -19.06 0.82
CA SER A 75 4.75 -19.52 1.52
C SER A 75 4.62 -20.97 1.96
N ASP A 76 5.72 -21.56 2.35
CA ASP A 76 5.77 -22.88 3.01
C ASP A 76 5.49 -22.80 4.52
N PHE A 77 5.16 -21.60 5.04
CA PHE A 77 4.77 -21.39 6.42
C PHE A 77 3.32 -21.86 6.65
N PRO A 78 3.08 -22.90 7.47
CA PRO A 78 1.77 -23.57 7.55
C PRO A 78 0.65 -22.69 8.11
N ALA A 79 0.97 -21.70 8.92
CA ALA A 79 0.01 -20.75 9.52
C ALA A 79 -0.08 -19.41 8.78
N GLU A 80 0.27 -19.36 7.50
CA GLU A 80 0.21 -18.12 6.72
C GLU A 80 -1.20 -17.52 6.69
N LEU A 81 -1.31 -16.23 7.05
CA LEU A 81 -2.53 -15.46 6.96
C LEU A 81 -2.46 -14.49 5.77
N GLY A 82 -3.61 -14.30 5.09
CA GLY A 82 -3.70 -13.44 3.90
C GLY A 82 -3.85 -11.94 4.18
N GLY A 83 -4.09 -11.55 5.43
CA GLY A 83 -4.48 -10.17 5.72
C GLY A 83 -5.82 -9.81 5.07
N ASN A 84 -6.08 -8.52 4.90
CA ASN A 84 -7.28 -8.01 4.25
C ASN A 84 -7.00 -6.71 3.49
N VAL A 85 -7.46 -6.61 2.26
CA VAL A 85 -7.60 -5.35 1.52
C VAL A 85 -9.09 -5.19 1.20
N PRO A 86 -9.77 -4.18 1.76
CA PRO A 86 -11.22 -4.04 1.62
C PRO A 86 -11.65 -3.92 0.15
N THR A 87 -12.90 -4.26 -0.13
CA THR A 87 -13.49 -4.17 -1.47
C THR A 87 -14.46 -3.00 -1.57
N SER A 88 -14.70 -2.47 -2.76
CA SER A 88 -15.76 -1.49 -3.01
C SER A 88 -17.14 -1.99 -2.55
N LYS A 89 -17.39 -3.30 -2.71
CA LYS A 89 -18.64 -3.95 -2.25
C LYS A 89 -18.83 -3.86 -0.72
N LEU A 90 -17.75 -3.89 0.06
CA LEU A 90 -17.85 -3.67 1.51
C LEU A 90 -18.41 -2.28 1.80
N TYR A 91 -17.87 -1.26 1.14
CA TYR A 91 -18.30 0.12 1.34
C TYR A 91 -19.71 0.38 0.79
N ASP A 92 -20.06 -0.23 -0.33
CA ASP A 92 -21.44 -0.22 -0.83
C ASP A 92 -22.43 -0.81 0.18
N LYS A 93 -22.04 -1.87 0.91
CA LYS A 93 -22.86 -2.47 1.97
C LYS A 93 -22.95 -1.57 3.21
N VAL A 94 -21.84 -0.92 3.60
CA VAL A 94 -21.79 -0.08 4.82
C VAL A 94 -22.47 1.26 4.63
N TYR A 95 -22.21 1.93 3.52
CA TYR A 95 -22.65 3.32 3.29
C TYR A 95 -23.82 3.42 2.30
N GLY A 96 -24.11 2.35 1.55
CA GLY A 96 -25.01 2.35 0.40
C GLY A 96 -24.28 2.59 -0.91
N LYS A 97 -24.74 1.92 -1.97
CA LYS A 97 -24.15 1.99 -3.32
C LYS A 97 -24.15 3.44 -3.84
N GLY A 98 -22.96 3.93 -4.18
CA GLY A 98 -22.74 5.29 -4.68
C GLY A 98 -22.91 6.40 -3.63
N ARG A 99 -23.05 6.05 -2.34
CA ARG A 99 -23.20 7.03 -1.24
C ARG A 99 -21.91 7.27 -0.44
N TRP A 100 -20.80 6.63 -0.82
CA TRP A 100 -19.50 6.85 -0.21
C TRP A 100 -18.53 7.49 -1.20
N ASN A 101 -17.53 8.16 -0.67
CA ASN A 101 -16.52 8.86 -1.45
C ASN A 101 -15.13 8.68 -0.80
N THR A 102 -14.12 9.30 -1.35
CA THR A 102 -12.73 9.21 -0.87
C THR A 102 -12.61 9.54 0.62
N HIS A 103 -13.37 10.52 1.11
CA HIS A 103 -13.30 10.90 2.52
C HIS A 103 -13.90 9.85 3.47
N SER A 104 -14.85 9.03 2.98
CA SER A 104 -15.42 7.91 3.76
C SER A 104 -14.37 6.85 4.11
N ILE A 105 -13.32 6.76 3.30
CA ILE A 105 -12.28 5.73 3.37
C ILE A 105 -10.86 6.31 3.47
N ILE A 106 -10.75 7.60 3.83
CA ILE A 106 -9.47 8.33 3.80
C ILE A 106 -8.40 7.72 4.73
N SER A 107 -8.79 7.03 5.79
CA SER A 107 -7.89 6.33 6.69
C SER A 107 -7.02 5.27 6.02
N LEU A 108 -7.49 4.69 4.91
CA LEU A 108 -6.70 3.73 4.13
C LEU A 108 -5.42 4.34 3.56
N SER A 109 -5.40 5.66 3.32
CA SER A 109 -4.23 6.38 2.80
C SER A 109 -3.00 6.28 3.69
N ILE A 110 -3.20 6.00 4.97
CA ILE A 110 -2.16 5.87 5.99
C ILE A 110 -2.10 4.46 6.59
N GLY A 111 -2.68 3.46 5.90
CA GLY A 111 -2.66 2.06 6.32
C GLY A 111 -3.57 1.74 7.50
N GLN A 112 -4.56 2.59 7.78
CA GLN A 112 -5.57 2.38 8.84
C GLN A 112 -6.94 2.01 8.24
N GLY A 113 -7.93 1.82 9.11
CA GLY A 113 -9.28 1.41 8.70
C GLY A 113 -9.39 -0.11 8.57
N GLU A 114 -10.06 -0.57 7.52
CA GLU A 114 -10.37 -1.98 7.31
C GLU A 114 -9.21 -2.78 6.70
N MET A 115 -8.06 -2.14 6.46
CA MET A 115 -6.88 -2.81 5.94
C MET A 115 -6.19 -3.62 7.04
N GLY A 116 -5.97 -4.91 6.77
CA GLY A 116 -5.23 -5.82 7.66
C GLY A 116 -4.00 -6.38 6.95
N THR A 117 -2.86 -6.37 7.63
CA THR A 117 -1.61 -6.91 7.08
C THR A 117 -0.89 -7.78 8.11
N THR A 118 0.00 -8.64 7.66
CA THR A 118 0.85 -9.47 8.51
C THR A 118 2.30 -8.99 8.45
N PRO A 119 3.15 -9.33 9.44
CA PRO A 119 4.59 -9.06 9.36
C PRO A 119 5.23 -9.63 8.08
N LEU A 120 4.75 -10.78 7.60
CA LEU A 120 5.22 -11.39 6.35
C LEU A 120 4.93 -10.50 5.14
N HIS A 121 3.74 -9.88 5.07
CA HIS A 121 3.42 -8.93 4.00
C HIS A 121 4.31 -7.67 4.06
N LEU A 122 4.62 -7.17 5.26
CA LEU A 122 5.52 -6.02 5.40
C LEU A 122 6.95 -6.35 4.99
N ALA A 123 7.45 -7.53 5.36
CA ALA A 123 8.75 -8.02 4.90
C ALA A 123 8.77 -8.18 3.38
N ASN A 124 7.70 -8.73 2.80
CA ASN A 124 7.55 -8.88 1.35
C ASN A 124 7.49 -7.51 0.63
N LEU A 125 6.81 -6.51 1.22
CA LEU A 125 6.81 -5.14 0.70
C LEU A 125 8.23 -4.55 0.66
N ALA A 126 8.99 -4.69 1.75
CA ALA A 126 10.37 -4.22 1.81
C ALA A 126 11.24 -4.90 0.75
N ALA A 127 11.12 -6.22 0.59
CA ALA A 127 11.81 -6.98 -0.47
C ALA A 127 11.39 -6.54 -1.88
N THR A 128 10.09 -6.27 -2.10
CA THR A 128 9.56 -5.78 -3.37
C THR A 128 10.13 -4.42 -3.75
N ILE A 129 10.24 -3.51 -2.77
CA ILE A 129 10.82 -2.18 -2.97
C ILE A 129 12.32 -2.30 -3.27
N ALA A 130 13.06 -3.12 -2.51
CA ALA A 130 14.49 -3.36 -2.74
C ALA A 130 14.76 -3.93 -4.13
N ASN A 131 13.90 -4.82 -4.61
CA ASN A 131 13.96 -5.42 -5.94
C ASN A 131 13.38 -4.51 -7.05
N ARG A 132 12.88 -3.32 -6.72
CA ARG A 132 12.28 -2.37 -7.68
C ARG A 132 11.10 -2.93 -8.46
N GLY A 133 10.16 -3.57 -7.74
CA GLY A 133 8.84 -3.91 -8.27
C GLY A 133 8.57 -5.39 -8.50
N TYR A 134 9.39 -6.30 -7.94
CA TYR A 134 9.05 -7.73 -7.91
C TYR A 134 9.44 -8.37 -6.58
N TYR A 135 8.82 -9.50 -6.28
CA TYR A 135 9.17 -10.35 -5.15
C TYR A 135 9.18 -11.83 -5.53
N TYR A 136 9.90 -12.60 -4.76
CA TYR A 136 9.78 -14.06 -4.71
C TYR A 136 8.86 -14.43 -3.56
N ILE A 137 8.11 -15.52 -3.71
CA ILE A 137 7.29 -16.01 -2.58
C ILE A 137 8.22 -16.31 -1.41
N PRO A 138 8.01 -15.69 -0.23
CA PRO A 138 8.81 -15.96 0.96
C PRO A 138 8.72 -17.43 1.36
N HIS A 139 9.85 -18.04 1.72
CA HIS A 139 9.92 -19.45 2.12
C HIS A 139 10.98 -19.68 3.17
N LEU A 140 10.80 -20.71 3.99
CA LEU A 140 11.70 -21.09 5.08
C LEU A 140 12.72 -22.14 4.63
N VAL A 141 12.30 -23.05 3.76
CA VAL A 141 13.17 -24.15 3.30
C VAL A 141 14.14 -23.61 2.26
N LYS A 142 15.43 -23.74 2.56
CA LYS A 142 16.51 -23.43 1.63
C LYS A 142 16.84 -24.66 0.77
N ASP A 143 17.22 -24.43 -0.49
CA ASP A 143 17.75 -25.48 -1.37
C ASP A 143 18.95 -26.17 -0.72
N SER A 144 18.97 -27.50 -0.72
CA SER A 144 20.05 -28.32 -0.21
C SER A 144 20.36 -29.43 -1.20
N LYS A 145 21.45 -30.22 -0.95
CA LYS A 145 21.82 -31.36 -1.81
C LYS A 145 20.72 -32.43 -1.91
N ASP A 146 19.91 -32.52 -0.85
CA ASP A 146 18.88 -33.56 -0.72
C ASP A 146 17.44 -33.03 -0.90
N THR A 147 17.27 -31.71 -1.06
CA THR A 147 15.94 -31.13 -1.14
C THR A 147 15.92 -30.02 -2.22
N THR A 148 15.12 -30.25 -3.26
CA THR A 148 14.87 -29.25 -4.30
C THR A 148 13.64 -28.44 -3.91
N ILE A 149 13.79 -27.12 -3.81
CA ILE A 149 12.64 -26.24 -3.53
C ILE A 149 11.74 -26.17 -4.76
N ASP A 150 10.42 -26.00 -4.49
CA ASP A 150 9.40 -25.83 -5.51
C ASP A 150 9.74 -24.63 -6.42
N LEU A 151 9.54 -24.80 -7.72
CA LEU A 151 9.82 -23.79 -8.75
C LEU A 151 9.05 -22.49 -8.52
N ARG A 152 7.88 -22.55 -7.85
CA ARG A 152 7.10 -21.35 -7.50
C ARG A 152 7.89 -20.34 -6.66
N PHE A 153 8.82 -20.81 -5.82
CA PHE A 153 9.69 -19.94 -5.01
C PHE A 153 10.82 -19.29 -5.81
N LYS A 154 11.08 -19.78 -7.01
CA LYS A 154 12.09 -19.23 -7.94
C LYS A 154 11.48 -18.27 -8.99
N GLN A 155 10.16 -18.12 -9.01
CA GLN A 155 9.46 -17.24 -9.95
C GLN A 155 9.29 -15.83 -9.40
N LYS A 156 9.54 -14.84 -10.26
CA LYS A 156 9.31 -13.42 -9.94
C LYS A 156 7.82 -13.09 -10.05
N ASN A 157 7.27 -12.49 -9.01
CA ASN A 157 5.94 -11.91 -9.01
C ASN A 157 6.09 -10.39 -9.18
N TYR A 158 5.65 -9.85 -10.30
CA TYR A 158 5.77 -8.43 -10.60
C TYR A 158 4.59 -7.63 -10.08
N THR A 159 4.87 -6.43 -9.58
CA THR A 159 3.83 -5.45 -9.26
C THR A 159 3.33 -4.74 -10.51
N LEU A 160 2.19 -4.06 -10.39
CA LEU A 160 1.65 -3.20 -11.46
C LEU A 160 2.32 -1.81 -11.51
N VAL A 161 3.32 -1.56 -10.67
CA VAL A 161 4.05 -0.30 -10.60
C VAL A 161 5.33 -0.38 -11.42
N ASP A 162 5.55 0.60 -12.30
CA ASP A 162 6.75 0.66 -13.10
C ASP A 162 8.01 0.83 -12.23
N THR A 163 9.07 0.15 -12.62
CA THR A 163 10.38 0.13 -11.95
C THR A 163 10.96 1.52 -11.70
N VAL A 164 10.70 2.48 -12.59
CA VAL A 164 11.24 3.86 -12.49
C VAL A 164 10.77 4.59 -11.24
N HIS A 165 9.59 4.24 -10.71
CA HIS A 165 9.02 4.91 -9.55
C HIS A 165 9.65 4.49 -8.22
N PHE A 166 10.28 3.31 -8.16
CA PHE A 166 10.89 2.81 -6.92
C PHE A 166 12.11 3.62 -6.46
N LYS A 167 12.82 4.29 -7.39
CA LYS A 167 13.98 5.10 -7.04
C LYS A 167 13.65 6.16 -5.98
N LYS A 168 12.56 6.90 -6.17
CA LYS A 168 12.12 7.94 -5.24
C LYS A 168 11.65 7.39 -3.89
N VAL A 169 11.03 6.21 -3.91
CA VAL A 169 10.62 5.53 -2.67
C VAL A 169 11.85 5.11 -1.86
N ILE A 170 12.83 4.48 -2.51
CA ILE A 170 14.08 4.04 -1.86
C ILE A 170 14.84 5.24 -1.29
N GLU A 171 14.92 6.35 -2.03
CA GLU A 171 15.54 7.60 -1.56
C GLU A 171 14.85 8.12 -0.29
N GLY A 172 13.51 8.16 -0.27
CA GLY A 172 12.75 8.59 0.91
C GLY A 172 12.92 7.66 2.12
N MET A 173 12.98 6.35 1.88
CA MET A 173 13.27 5.36 2.95
C MET A 173 14.69 5.51 3.49
N TYR A 174 15.67 5.77 2.64
CA TYR A 174 17.05 6.04 3.05
C TYR A 174 17.13 7.28 3.94
N LEU A 175 16.50 8.38 3.54
CA LEU A 175 16.45 9.62 4.32
C LEU A 175 15.71 9.50 5.65
N ALA A 176 14.82 8.53 5.79
CA ALA A 176 14.09 8.30 7.05
C ALA A 176 14.97 7.71 8.17
N VAL A 177 16.13 7.12 7.84
CA VAL A 177 17.03 6.45 8.79
C VAL A 177 18.42 7.09 8.87
N ASN A 178 18.70 8.08 8.02
CA ASN A 178 19.93 8.87 7.96
C ASN A 178 19.59 10.36 8.03
#